data_4fdcc3371ae1ebed2b3a10d3574bddcf
#
_entry.id   4fdcc3371ae1ebed2b3a10d3574bddcf
#
_cell.length_a   1.000
_cell.length_b   1.000
_cell.length_c   1.000
_cell.angle_alpha   90.00
_cell.angle_beta   90.00
_cell.angle_gamma   90.00
#
_symmetry.space_group_name_H-M   'P 1'
#
loop_
_entity.id
_entity.type
_entity.pdbx_description
1 polymer ?
#
loop_
_entity_poly.entity_id
_entity_poly.type
_entity_poly.pdbx_seq_one_letter_code
_entity_poly.pdbx_strand_id
1 'polypeptide(L)'
;MINSKSRVIRIVALAIVSVFILLCCACVQEKDEPIVEYYSKIENWAYYAEGEDKAADLFLICPTVDMGKGGNYNMSMDDTKTKESFVGALNMERGIYEDSAIMYAPYYRQMTFPVYNMTADEMQPYLEIAYRDVADAFEYYFENCNNGRPLILAGFSQGSQLLLMLLKEYFDDPKYSEKLVAAYCIGWGITEDDIAQFPHLKMAQGEDDTGVIISFNTEAEGIEESLIVPAGTKTLAINPLN
;
A
#
# COMPACT_ATOMS: atom_id res chain seq x y z
N MET A 1 21.78 -59.24 -30.90
CA MET A 1 22.74 -58.15 -31.19
C MET A 1 21.93 -56.89 -31.32
N ILE A 2 21.89 -56.07 -30.28
CA ILE A 2 21.17 -54.80 -30.27
C ILE A 2 22.02 -53.75 -30.99
N ASN A 3 21.48 -53.22 -32.07
CA ASN A 3 22.13 -52.33 -33.04
C ASN A 3 22.73 -51.11 -32.36
N SER A 4 24.03 -50.88 -32.52
CA SER A 4 24.83 -49.78 -31.94
C SER A 4 24.22 -48.39 -32.19
N LYS A 5 23.54 -48.17 -33.31
CA LYS A 5 22.82 -46.95 -33.65
C LYS A 5 21.65 -46.62 -32.69
N SER A 6 20.95 -47.64 -32.19
CA SER A 6 19.84 -47.47 -31.24
C SER A 6 20.32 -47.07 -29.84
N ARG A 7 21.54 -47.47 -29.44
CA ARG A 7 22.14 -47.02 -28.15
C ARG A 7 22.58 -45.58 -28.20
N VAL A 8 23.17 -45.10 -29.30
CA VAL A 8 23.60 -43.70 -29.46
C VAL A 8 22.40 -42.76 -29.47
N ILE A 9 21.31 -43.11 -30.19
CA ILE A 9 20.09 -42.30 -30.22
C ILE A 9 19.45 -42.20 -28.83
N ARG A 10 19.45 -43.26 -28.02
CA ARG A 10 18.91 -43.19 -26.64
C ARG A 10 19.77 -42.36 -25.70
N ILE A 11 21.10 -42.39 -25.85
CA ILE A 11 22.02 -41.59 -25.04
C ILE A 11 21.89 -40.09 -25.39
N VAL A 12 21.77 -39.77 -26.68
CA VAL A 12 21.56 -38.38 -27.14
C VAL A 12 20.19 -37.86 -26.72
N ALA A 13 19.12 -38.66 -26.79
CA ALA A 13 17.79 -38.30 -26.34
C ALA A 13 17.76 -38.06 -24.82
N LEU A 14 18.42 -38.89 -24.02
CA LEU A 14 18.54 -38.70 -22.57
C LEU A 14 19.37 -37.47 -22.21
N ALA A 15 20.43 -37.15 -22.95
CA ALA A 15 21.23 -35.94 -22.73
C ALA A 15 20.43 -34.67 -23.05
N ILE A 16 19.64 -34.67 -24.13
CA ILE A 16 18.79 -33.52 -24.51
C ILE A 16 17.67 -33.30 -23.47
N VAL A 17 17.04 -34.37 -22.97
CA VAL A 17 16.02 -34.27 -21.91
C VAL A 17 16.64 -33.77 -20.62
N SER A 18 17.85 -34.17 -20.25
CA SER A 18 18.54 -33.68 -19.05
C SER A 18 18.94 -32.20 -19.16
N VAL A 19 19.32 -31.75 -20.36
CA VAL A 19 19.64 -30.33 -20.62
C VAL A 19 18.35 -29.49 -20.61
N PHE A 20 17.23 -30.02 -21.12
CA PHE A 20 15.92 -29.31 -21.04
C PHE A 20 15.39 -29.24 -19.61
N ILE A 21 15.58 -30.27 -18.79
CA ILE A 21 15.20 -30.24 -17.36
C ILE A 21 16.09 -29.24 -16.58
N LEU A 22 17.37 -29.16 -16.89
CA LEU A 22 18.29 -28.19 -16.30
C LEU A 22 18.01 -26.75 -16.75
N LEU A 23 17.55 -26.55 -17.98
CA LEU A 23 17.12 -25.24 -18.49
C LEU A 23 15.73 -24.81 -17.95
N CYS A 24 14.82 -25.75 -17.69
CA CYS A 24 13.55 -25.45 -17.03
C CYS A 24 13.69 -25.24 -15.51
N CYS A 25 14.73 -25.79 -14.86
CA CYS A 25 15.05 -25.48 -13.45
C CYS A 25 15.83 -24.18 -13.28
N ALA A 26 16.27 -23.54 -14.37
CA ALA A 26 16.86 -22.20 -14.38
C ALA A 26 15.82 -21.08 -14.62
N CYS A 27 14.51 -21.34 -14.48
CA CYS A 27 13.59 -20.33 -13.99
C CYS A 27 14.07 -20.02 -12.57
N VAL A 28 14.91 -19.01 -12.48
CA VAL A 28 15.21 -18.32 -11.22
C VAL A 28 13.84 -18.00 -10.63
N GLN A 29 13.38 -18.78 -9.65
CA GLN A 29 12.51 -18.24 -8.66
C GLN A 29 13.35 -17.08 -8.08
N GLU A 30 13.00 -15.86 -8.45
CA GLU A 30 13.31 -14.72 -7.61
C GLU A 30 12.91 -15.19 -6.21
N LYS A 31 13.90 -15.45 -5.37
CA LYS A 31 13.65 -15.63 -3.95
C LYS A 31 13.05 -14.29 -3.56
N ASP A 32 11.75 -14.28 -3.30
CA ASP A 32 11.15 -13.18 -2.58
C ASP A 32 12.05 -13.00 -1.35
N GLU A 33 12.82 -11.89 -1.32
CA GLU A 33 13.57 -11.52 -0.11
C GLU A 33 12.53 -11.50 1.02
N PRO A 34 12.88 -11.99 2.22
CA PRO A 34 11.96 -11.87 3.34
C PRO A 34 11.54 -10.40 3.44
N ILE A 35 10.27 -10.14 3.46
CA ILE A 35 9.62 -8.82 3.32
C ILE A 35 10.17 -7.82 4.35
N VAL A 36 10.49 -8.29 5.57
CA VAL A 36 11.20 -7.51 6.60
C VAL A 36 12.56 -7.01 6.12
N GLU A 37 13.27 -7.77 5.27
CA GLU A 37 14.57 -7.38 4.71
C GLU A 37 14.40 -6.31 3.61
N TYR A 38 13.31 -6.32 2.87
CA TYR A 38 13.04 -5.34 1.82
C TYR A 38 12.94 -3.91 2.38
N TYR A 39 12.09 -3.68 3.39
CA TYR A 39 11.91 -2.35 3.99
C TYR A 39 13.00 -1.95 4.99
N SER A 40 13.99 -2.80 5.25
CA SER A 40 15.21 -2.40 5.96
C SER A 40 16.12 -1.49 5.10
N LYS A 41 15.92 -1.45 3.79
CA LYS A 41 16.70 -0.66 2.84
C LYS A 41 16.03 0.69 2.60
N ILE A 42 16.77 1.78 2.81
CA ILE A 42 16.25 3.15 2.69
C ILE A 42 15.76 3.46 1.28
N GLU A 43 16.37 2.87 0.24
CA GLU A 43 15.96 3.04 -1.15
C GLU A 43 14.54 2.54 -1.46
N ASN A 44 13.94 1.76 -0.56
CA ASN A 44 12.56 1.29 -0.68
C ASN A 44 11.53 2.23 -0.02
N TRP A 45 12.01 3.40 0.40
CA TRP A 45 11.18 4.47 0.95
C TRP A 45 11.27 5.72 0.10
N ALA A 46 10.15 6.38 -0.10
CA ALA A 46 10.08 7.71 -0.67
C ALA A 46 10.45 8.77 0.37
N TYR A 47 10.01 8.57 1.62
CA TYR A 47 10.43 9.32 2.79
C TYR A 47 10.89 8.33 3.86
N TYR A 48 12.09 8.53 4.42
CA TYR A 48 12.62 7.74 5.50
C TYR A 48 13.18 8.64 6.59
N ALA A 49 12.46 8.76 7.71
CA ALA A 49 12.81 9.62 8.83
C ALA A 49 13.05 11.08 8.42
N GLU A 50 12.22 11.60 7.51
CA GLU A 50 12.36 13.00 7.09
C GLU A 50 11.79 13.97 8.12
N GLY A 51 12.59 14.90 8.55
CA GLY A 51 12.31 15.89 9.61
C GLY A 51 13.15 15.65 10.86
N GLU A 52 13.30 16.69 11.68
CA GLU A 52 14.07 16.65 12.92
C GLU A 52 13.26 17.26 14.05
N ASP A 53 13.42 16.76 15.28
CA ASP A 53 12.85 17.31 16.52
C ASP A 53 11.31 17.50 16.47
N LYS A 54 10.59 16.57 15.86
CA LYS A 54 9.12 16.58 15.79
C LYS A 54 8.48 15.79 16.93
N ALA A 55 7.25 16.18 17.28
CA ALA A 55 6.51 15.56 18.38
C ALA A 55 5.94 14.17 18.05
N ALA A 56 5.60 13.93 16.79
CA ALA A 56 4.99 12.71 16.31
C ALA A 56 5.73 12.14 15.10
N ASP A 57 5.37 10.92 14.71
CA ASP A 57 5.72 10.35 13.41
C ASP A 57 4.50 10.38 12.49
N LEU A 58 4.74 10.47 11.19
CA LEU A 58 3.75 10.29 10.14
C LEU A 58 4.11 9.06 9.32
N PHE A 59 3.17 8.12 9.18
CA PHE A 59 3.23 7.09 8.15
C PHE A 59 2.25 7.45 7.03
N LEU A 60 2.79 7.79 5.84
CA LEU A 60 2.04 8.34 4.72
C LEU A 60 1.98 7.37 3.56
N ILE A 61 0.79 7.05 3.09
CA ILE A 61 0.55 6.11 1.99
C ILE A 61 0.14 6.90 0.74
N CYS A 62 0.98 6.81 -0.28
CA CYS A 62 0.84 7.55 -1.54
C CYS A 62 -0.44 7.16 -2.30
N PRO A 63 -1.12 8.10 -2.97
CA PRO A 63 -2.20 7.78 -3.90
C PRO A 63 -1.71 7.09 -5.17
N THR A 64 -2.65 6.65 -6.04
CA THR A 64 -2.32 6.09 -7.36
C THR A 64 -1.65 7.13 -8.24
N VAL A 65 -0.44 6.83 -8.70
CA VAL A 65 0.29 7.65 -9.69
C VAL A 65 0.61 6.87 -10.97
N ASP A 66 0.57 5.53 -10.93
CA ASP A 66 0.77 4.69 -12.11
C ASP A 66 -0.52 4.62 -12.95
N MET A 67 -0.45 5.17 -14.16
CA MET A 67 -1.57 5.20 -15.10
C MET A 67 -1.70 3.92 -15.93
N GLY A 68 -0.93 2.88 -15.63
CA GLY A 68 -1.03 1.56 -16.29
C GLY A 68 -0.58 1.54 -17.75
N LYS A 69 0.26 2.49 -18.18
CA LYS A 69 0.70 2.61 -19.59
C LYS A 69 1.50 1.41 -20.09
N GLY A 70 2.08 0.63 -19.18
CA GLY A 70 2.85 -0.58 -19.50
C GLY A 70 2.00 -1.85 -19.62
N GLY A 71 0.69 -1.77 -19.39
CA GLY A 71 -0.21 -2.93 -19.37
C GLY A 71 -0.11 -3.78 -18.10
N ASN A 72 0.64 -3.36 -17.11
CA ASN A 72 0.70 -3.94 -15.78
C ASN A 72 -0.42 -3.39 -14.89
N TYR A 73 -0.84 -4.18 -13.92
CA TYR A 73 -1.91 -3.82 -12.97
C TYR A 73 -1.39 -3.45 -11.58
N ASN A 74 -0.14 -3.78 -11.27
CA ASN A 74 0.59 -3.23 -10.13
C ASN A 74 1.85 -2.50 -10.63
N MET A 75 2.21 -1.42 -9.96
CA MET A 75 3.42 -0.65 -10.22
C MET A 75 4.67 -1.54 -10.08
N SER A 76 5.61 -1.43 -11.01
CA SER A 76 6.93 -2.06 -10.84
C SER A 76 7.79 -1.25 -9.88
N MET A 77 8.44 -1.92 -8.94
CA MET A 77 9.37 -1.29 -8.00
C MET A 77 10.69 -0.86 -8.66
N ASP A 78 10.94 -1.30 -9.91
CA ASP A 78 12.10 -0.87 -10.71
C ASP A 78 11.78 0.33 -11.62
N ASP A 79 10.52 0.78 -11.69
CA ASP A 79 10.13 1.94 -12.50
C ASP A 79 10.50 3.25 -11.80
N THR A 80 11.72 3.72 -12.07
CA THR A 80 12.25 4.97 -11.52
C THR A 80 11.42 6.18 -11.89
N LYS A 81 10.80 6.19 -13.09
CA LYS A 81 9.98 7.31 -13.54
C LYS A 81 8.65 7.38 -12.76
N THR A 82 8.03 6.24 -12.51
CA THR A 82 6.83 6.20 -11.68
C THR A 82 7.17 6.54 -10.22
N LYS A 83 8.35 6.14 -9.71
CA LYS A 83 8.84 6.56 -8.39
C LYS A 83 9.03 8.09 -8.28
N GLU A 84 9.48 8.77 -9.33
CA GLU A 84 9.52 10.25 -9.37
C GLU A 84 8.12 10.87 -9.23
N SER A 85 7.13 10.31 -9.94
CA SER A 85 5.73 10.73 -9.82
C SER A 85 5.16 10.45 -8.43
N PHE A 86 5.56 9.34 -7.82
CA PHE A 86 5.20 8.95 -6.46
C PHE A 86 5.68 9.99 -5.44
N VAL A 87 6.96 10.37 -5.48
CA VAL A 87 7.51 11.45 -4.65
C VAL A 87 6.82 12.78 -4.93
N GLY A 88 6.50 13.06 -6.21
CA GLY A 88 5.76 14.26 -6.60
C GLY A 88 4.39 14.36 -5.94
N ALA A 89 3.63 13.26 -5.89
CA ALA A 89 2.34 13.21 -5.22
C ALA A 89 2.48 13.43 -3.71
N LEU A 90 3.42 12.75 -3.05
CA LEU A 90 3.69 12.93 -1.62
C LEU A 90 4.08 14.37 -1.27
N ASN A 91 4.88 15.02 -2.13
CA ASN A 91 5.27 16.42 -1.93
C ASN A 91 4.08 17.40 -1.97
N MET A 92 2.98 17.05 -2.63
CA MET A 92 1.75 17.87 -2.60
C MET A 92 1.05 17.83 -1.23
N GLU A 93 1.26 16.76 -0.47
CA GLU A 93 0.67 16.57 0.87
C GLU A 93 1.63 16.94 1.99
N ARG A 94 2.93 16.95 1.71
CA ARG A 94 4.02 17.15 2.67
C ARG A 94 3.79 18.36 3.60
N GLY A 95 3.42 19.50 3.03
CA GLY A 95 3.25 20.75 3.78
C GLY A 95 2.16 20.72 4.86
N ILE A 96 1.29 19.71 4.85
CA ILE A 96 0.27 19.51 5.89
C ILE A 96 0.92 19.00 7.18
N TYR A 97 1.98 18.20 7.07
CA TYR A 97 2.50 17.40 8.18
C TYR A 97 3.93 17.74 8.61
N GLU A 98 4.75 18.31 7.71
CA GLU A 98 6.20 18.47 7.91
C GLU A 98 6.60 19.31 9.13
N ASP A 99 5.72 20.20 9.59
CA ASP A 99 5.95 20.98 10.79
C ASP A 99 5.70 20.19 12.09
N SER A 100 4.93 19.11 12.04
CA SER A 100 4.44 18.39 13.21
C SER A 100 5.02 16.98 13.35
N ALA A 101 5.48 16.35 12.27
CA ALA A 101 5.85 14.95 12.28
C ALA A 101 7.16 14.63 11.52
N ILE A 102 7.85 13.58 11.99
CA ILE A 102 8.90 12.91 11.22
C ILE A 102 8.19 11.97 10.24
N MET A 103 8.54 12.08 8.95
CA MET A 103 7.78 11.44 7.89
C MET A 103 8.43 10.15 7.41
N TYR A 104 7.58 9.13 7.23
CA TYR A 104 7.88 7.84 6.63
C TYR A 104 6.84 7.56 5.55
N ALA A 105 7.28 7.26 4.33
CA ALA A 105 6.41 6.91 3.21
C ALA A 105 7.08 5.80 2.39
N PRO A 106 6.59 4.55 2.44
CA PRO A 106 7.16 3.46 1.68
C PRO A 106 6.81 3.55 0.20
N TYR A 107 7.72 3.13 -0.68
CA TYR A 107 7.30 2.69 -2.00
C TYR A 107 6.57 1.36 -1.86
N TYR A 108 5.51 1.17 -2.64
CA TYR A 108 4.74 -0.06 -2.67
C TYR A 108 4.21 -0.32 -4.09
N ARG A 109 3.90 -1.56 -4.40
CA ARG A 109 3.34 -1.97 -5.70
C ARG A 109 1.88 -1.55 -5.79
N GLN A 110 1.63 -0.24 -5.88
CA GLN A 110 0.29 0.32 -5.97
C GLN A 110 -0.48 -0.27 -7.16
N MET A 111 -1.80 -0.39 -7.01
CA MET A 111 -2.65 -0.69 -8.16
C MET A 111 -2.57 0.43 -9.18
N THR A 112 -2.46 0.08 -10.45
CA THR A 112 -2.51 1.05 -11.53
C THR A 112 -3.95 1.53 -11.76
N PHE A 113 -4.11 2.72 -12.33
CA PHE A 113 -5.43 3.34 -12.52
C PHE A 113 -6.45 2.43 -13.25
N PRO A 114 -6.09 1.64 -14.29
CA PRO A 114 -7.02 0.73 -14.96
C PRO A 114 -7.68 -0.32 -14.07
N VAL A 115 -7.05 -0.69 -12.94
CA VAL A 115 -7.60 -1.69 -12.00
C VAL A 115 -8.94 -1.23 -11.41
N TYR A 116 -9.14 0.06 -11.24
CA TYR A 116 -10.39 0.62 -10.71
C TYR A 116 -11.60 0.50 -11.67
N ASN A 117 -11.36 0.08 -12.92
CA ASN A 117 -12.45 -0.24 -13.89
C ASN A 117 -12.81 -1.73 -13.89
N MET A 118 -12.17 -2.55 -13.06
CA MET A 118 -12.43 -3.98 -12.92
C MET A 118 -13.57 -4.23 -11.91
N THR A 119 -14.15 -5.43 -11.97
CA THR A 119 -15.01 -5.91 -10.88
C THR A 119 -14.21 -6.10 -9.60
N ALA A 120 -14.87 -6.14 -8.44
CA ALA A 120 -14.21 -6.35 -7.16
C ALA A 120 -13.37 -7.64 -7.13
N ASP A 121 -13.89 -8.74 -7.69
CA ASP A 121 -13.19 -10.03 -7.74
C ASP A 121 -11.94 -9.98 -8.63
N GLU A 122 -11.99 -9.25 -9.74
CA GLU A 122 -10.85 -9.06 -10.64
C GLU A 122 -9.78 -8.15 -10.04
N MET A 123 -10.19 -7.14 -9.26
CA MET A 123 -9.31 -6.20 -8.56
C MET A 123 -8.56 -6.86 -7.40
N GLN A 124 -9.21 -7.78 -6.69
CA GLN A 124 -8.74 -8.34 -5.42
C GLN A 124 -7.27 -8.81 -5.43
N PRO A 125 -6.75 -9.55 -6.43
CA PRO A 125 -5.35 -9.98 -6.43
C PRO A 125 -4.34 -8.82 -6.44
N TYR A 126 -4.69 -7.72 -7.12
CA TYR A 126 -3.83 -6.54 -7.23
C TYR A 126 -3.88 -5.67 -5.99
N LEU A 127 -5.05 -5.59 -5.37
CA LEU A 127 -5.26 -4.93 -4.08
C LEU A 127 -4.48 -5.66 -2.97
N GLU A 128 -4.52 -6.98 -2.96
CA GLU A 128 -3.78 -7.81 -2.00
C GLU A 128 -2.28 -7.56 -2.06
N ILE A 129 -1.70 -7.47 -3.27
CA ILE A 129 -0.28 -7.17 -3.48
C ILE A 129 0.05 -5.78 -2.90
N ALA A 130 -0.74 -4.76 -3.24
CA ALA A 130 -0.52 -3.40 -2.76
C ALA A 130 -0.65 -3.30 -1.24
N TYR A 131 -1.66 -3.97 -0.67
CA TYR A 131 -1.90 -3.98 0.77
C TYR A 131 -0.78 -4.68 1.54
N ARG A 132 -0.31 -5.84 1.09
CA ARG A 132 0.80 -6.55 1.73
C ARG A 132 2.05 -5.69 1.80
N ASP A 133 2.42 -5.04 0.71
CA ASP A 133 3.58 -4.14 0.70
C ASP A 133 3.46 -3.03 1.76
N VAL A 134 2.27 -2.42 1.88
CA VAL A 134 2.03 -1.37 2.87
C VAL A 134 2.03 -1.92 4.30
N ALA A 135 1.40 -3.09 4.53
CA ALA A 135 1.38 -3.74 5.83
C ALA A 135 2.79 -4.10 6.31
N ASP A 136 3.61 -4.69 5.42
CA ASP A 136 5.00 -5.07 5.71
C ASP A 136 5.88 -3.85 5.99
N ALA A 137 5.69 -2.77 5.23
CA ALA A 137 6.38 -1.50 5.48
C ALA A 137 5.97 -0.90 6.83
N PHE A 138 4.68 -0.98 7.18
CA PHE A 138 4.17 -0.49 8.45
C PHE A 138 4.72 -1.29 9.63
N GLU A 139 4.74 -2.62 9.54
CA GLU A 139 5.34 -3.48 10.56
C GLU A 139 6.82 -3.15 10.76
N TYR A 140 7.59 -3.05 9.65
CA TYR A 140 8.99 -2.68 9.74
C TYR A 140 9.17 -1.31 10.41
N TYR A 141 8.42 -0.29 9.98
CA TYR A 141 8.45 1.04 10.56
C TYR A 141 8.16 1.00 12.06
N PHE A 142 7.07 0.34 12.43
CA PHE A 142 6.59 0.33 13.81
C PHE A 142 7.59 -0.36 14.76
N GLU A 143 8.16 -1.49 14.33
CA GLU A 143 9.12 -2.26 15.13
C GLU A 143 10.52 -1.62 15.20
N ASN A 144 10.96 -0.94 14.14
CA ASN A 144 12.36 -0.52 14.00
C ASN A 144 12.56 1.00 14.06
N CYS A 145 11.54 1.82 13.78
CA CYS A 145 11.70 3.25 13.62
C CYS A 145 10.87 4.07 14.61
N ASN A 146 9.64 3.67 14.93
CA ASN A 146 8.70 4.46 15.73
C ASN A 146 9.18 4.75 17.16
N ASN A 147 9.85 3.80 17.81
CA ASN A 147 10.37 3.95 19.17
C ASN A 147 9.33 4.43 20.21
N GLY A 148 8.06 4.04 20.01
CA GLY A 148 6.96 4.39 20.93
C GLY A 148 6.44 5.82 20.81
N ARG A 149 6.77 6.54 19.74
CA ARG A 149 6.33 7.90 19.47
C ARG A 149 4.84 7.94 19.09
N PRO A 150 4.13 9.07 19.35
CA PRO A 150 2.80 9.29 18.80
C PRO A 150 2.80 9.14 17.27
N LEU A 151 1.74 8.54 16.73
CA LEU A 151 1.64 8.17 15.33
C LEU A 151 0.47 8.87 14.66
N ILE A 152 0.75 9.57 13.57
CA ILE A 152 -0.22 10.05 12.60
C ILE A 152 -0.17 9.10 11.39
N LEU A 153 -1.33 8.67 10.94
CA LEU A 153 -1.47 7.94 9.69
C LEU A 153 -2.13 8.82 8.66
N ALA A 154 -1.69 8.77 7.42
CA ALA A 154 -2.33 9.53 6.36
C ALA A 154 -2.30 8.76 5.02
N GLY A 155 -3.34 8.96 4.24
CA GLY A 155 -3.45 8.47 2.89
C GLY A 155 -4.44 9.28 2.08
N PHE A 156 -4.24 9.29 0.76
CA PHE A 156 -5.16 9.87 -0.19
C PHE A 156 -5.57 8.84 -1.26
N SER A 157 -6.84 8.78 -1.62
CA SER A 157 -7.37 7.87 -2.64
C SER A 157 -7.01 6.40 -2.33
N GLN A 158 -6.25 5.70 -3.18
CA GLN A 158 -5.75 4.34 -2.92
C GLN A 158 -4.99 4.26 -1.59
N GLY A 159 -4.20 5.28 -1.24
CA GLY A 159 -3.53 5.34 0.05
C GLY A 159 -4.50 5.27 1.22
N SER A 160 -5.67 5.92 1.12
CA SER A 160 -6.73 5.83 2.13
C SER A 160 -7.43 4.47 2.15
N GLN A 161 -7.62 3.84 0.97
CA GLN A 161 -8.14 2.47 0.89
C GLN A 161 -7.26 1.50 1.67
N LEU A 162 -5.96 1.54 1.41
CA LEU A 162 -4.98 0.67 2.08
C LEU A 162 -4.84 1.02 3.57
N LEU A 163 -4.90 2.31 3.91
CA LEU A 163 -4.90 2.77 5.30
C LEU A 163 -6.12 2.26 6.08
N LEU A 164 -7.31 2.27 5.49
CA LEU A 164 -8.50 1.72 6.12
C LEU A 164 -8.36 0.20 6.36
N MET A 165 -7.75 -0.54 5.42
CA MET A 165 -7.45 -1.96 5.61
C MET A 165 -6.46 -2.16 6.76
N LEU A 166 -5.41 -1.35 6.83
CA LEU A 166 -4.42 -1.37 7.90
C LEU A 166 -5.05 -1.11 9.28
N LEU A 167 -5.92 -0.10 9.36
CA LEU A 167 -6.66 0.23 10.58
C LEU A 167 -7.55 -0.93 11.03
N LYS A 168 -8.22 -1.62 10.12
CA LYS A 168 -9.08 -2.78 10.42
C LYS A 168 -8.29 -3.97 10.94
N GLU A 169 -7.09 -4.20 10.41
CA GLU A 169 -6.28 -5.38 10.73
C GLU A 169 -5.46 -5.19 12.00
N TYR A 170 -4.85 -4.02 12.20
CA TYR A 170 -3.86 -3.82 13.26
C TYR A 170 -4.37 -3.06 14.48
N PHE A 171 -5.33 -2.15 14.32
CA PHE A 171 -5.64 -1.16 15.36
C PHE A 171 -6.68 -1.61 16.40
N ASP A 172 -7.09 -2.89 16.37
CA ASP A 172 -7.76 -3.54 17.51
C ASP A 172 -6.75 -3.89 18.62
N ASP A 173 -5.46 -4.02 18.29
CA ASP A 173 -4.39 -4.24 19.26
C ASP A 173 -3.96 -2.91 19.92
N PRO A 174 -3.99 -2.84 21.30
CA PRO A 174 -3.50 -1.69 22.05
C PRO A 174 -2.08 -1.28 21.72
N LYS A 175 -1.23 -2.22 21.27
CA LYS A 175 0.13 -1.95 20.82
C LYS A 175 0.20 -0.80 19.81
N TYR A 176 -0.76 -0.77 18.87
CA TYR A 176 -0.85 0.22 17.80
C TYR A 176 -1.82 1.36 18.15
N SER A 177 -3.02 1.00 18.62
CA SER A 177 -4.10 1.98 18.85
C SER A 177 -3.76 3.02 19.92
N GLU A 178 -2.99 2.67 20.96
CA GLU A 178 -2.56 3.61 21.98
C GLU A 178 -1.55 4.67 21.48
N LYS A 179 -0.95 4.47 20.30
CA LYS A 179 -0.03 5.42 19.67
C LYS A 179 -0.73 6.32 18.68
N LEU A 180 -1.93 5.96 18.22
CA LEU A 180 -2.63 6.70 17.18
C LEU A 180 -3.09 8.06 17.68
N VAL A 181 -2.60 9.12 17.05
CA VAL A 181 -3.12 10.48 17.21
C VAL A 181 -4.34 10.64 16.33
N ALA A 182 -4.18 10.48 15.02
CA ALA A 182 -5.27 10.53 14.05
C ALA A 182 -4.88 9.75 12.77
N ALA A 183 -5.90 9.24 12.07
CA ALA A 183 -5.77 8.65 10.75
C ALA A 183 -6.54 9.48 9.72
N TYR A 184 -5.82 10.12 8.81
CA TYR A 184 -6.38 10.93 7.73
C TYR A 184 -6.65 10.04 6.52
N CYS A 185 -7.90 9.64 6.33
CA CYS A 185 -8.37 8.84 5.20
C CYS A 185 -9.10 9.75 4.20
N ILE A 186 -8.36 10.42 3.33
CA ILE A 186 -8.88 11.45 2.45
C ILE A 186 -9.12 10.89 1.04
N GLY A 187 -10.24 11.28 0.43
CA GLY A 187 -10.56 10.81 -0.93
C GLY A 187 -10.92 9.33 -1.00
N TRP A 188 -11.51 8.78 0.07
CA TRP A 188 -12.04 7.41 0.14
C TRP A 188 -13.30 7.36 1.00
N GLY A 189 -14.21 6.44 0.67
CA GLY A 189 -15.46 6.27 1.42
C GLY A 189 -15.27 5.42 2.68
N ILE A 190 -15.59 5.97 3.83
CA ILE A 190 -15.74 5.20 5.09
C ILE A 190 -17.24 5.12 5.38
N THR A 191 -17.75 3.92 5.64
CA THR A 191 -19.17 3.66 5.78
C THR A 191 -19.57 3.40 7.24
N GLU A 192 -20.87 3.51 7.52
CA GLU A 192 -21.43 3.07 8.81
C GLU A 192 -21.18 1.58 9.05
N ASP A 193 -21.18 0.76 7.98
CA ASP A 193 -20.89 -0.67 8.06
C ASP A 193 -19.45 -0.95 8.45
N ASP A 194 -18.47 -0.15 7.98
CA ASP A 194 -17.07 -0.27 8.40
C ASP A 194 -16.94 -0.10 9.90
N ILE A 195 -17.56 0.95 10.46
CA ILE A 195 -17.52 1.23 11.90
C ILE A 195 -18.28 0.17 12.70
N ALA A 196 -19.40 -0.33 12.18
CA ALA A 196 -20.19 -1.37 12.86
C ALA A 196 -19.46 -2.72 12.90
N GLN A 197 -18.72 -3.09 11.84
CA GLN A 197 -17.97 -4.34 11.77
C GLN A 197 -16.64 -4.26 12.55
N PHE A 198 -16.07 -3.08 12.68
CA PHE A 198 -14.79 -2.82 13.35
C PHE A 198 -14.95 -1.77 14.46
N PRO A 199 -15.51 -2.14 15.64
CA PRO A 199 -15.88 -1.18 16.70
C PRO A 199 -14.71 -0.41 17.32
N HIS A 200 -13.47 -0.83 17.09
CA HIS A 200 -12.27 -0.10 17.50
C HIS A 200 -12.02 1.13 16.63
N LEU A 201 -12.58 1.20 15.41
CA LEU A 201 -12.52 2.36 14.54
C LEU A 201 -13.49 3.45 15.03
N LYS A 202 -13.01 4.65 15.15
CA LYS A 202 -13.81 5.79 15.64
C LYS A 202 -13.63 6.97 14.70
N MET A 203 -14.73 7.59 14.27
CA MET A 203 -14.67 8.86 13.56
C MET A 203 -14.42 9.99 14.55
N ALA A 204 -13.63 10.99 14.17
CA ALA A 204 -13.47 12.22 14.92
C ALA A 204 -14.82 12.93 15.06
N GLN A 205 -15.08 13.55 16.22
CA GLN A 205 -16.27 14.32 16.54
C GLN A 205 -15.94 15.74 17.03
N GLY A 206 -14.68 16.00 17.38
CA GLY A 206 -14.19 17.28 17.86
C GLY A 206 -12.71 17.46 17.57
N GLU A 207 -12.23 18.70 17.76
CA GLU A 207 -10.86 19.11 17.42
C GLU A 207 -9.76 18.48 18.30
N ASP A 208 -10.11 18.08 19.51
CA ASP A 208 -9.18 17.50 20.50
C ASP A 208 -9.21 15.97 20.53
N ASP A 209 -9.98 15.31 19.65
CA ASP A 209 -10.10 13.86 19.64
C ASP A 209 -8.80 13.20 19.17
N THR A 210 -8.42 12.11 19.83
CA THR A 210 -7.28 11.28 19.46
C THR A 210 -7.70 9.81 19.29
N GLY A 211 -6.91 9.03 18.56
CA GLY A 211 -7.24 7.64 18.22
C GLY A 211 -8.42 7.56 17.25
N VAL A 212 -8.57 8.51 16.35
CA VAL A 212 -9.75 8.72 15.51
C VAL A 212 -9.41 8.79 14.04
N ILE A 213 -10.43 8.58 13.19
CA ILE A 213 -10.35 8.74 11.76
C ILE A 213 -10.93 10.10 11.36
N ILE A 214 -10.19 10.81 10.53
CA ILE A 214 -10.62 12.03 9.85
C ILE A 214 -10.79 11.68 8.38
N SER A 215 -12.00 11.81 7.85
CA SER A 215 -12.30 11.50 6.46
C SER A 215 -13.19 12.57 5.85
N PHE A 216 -12.87 12.95 4.63
CA PHE A 216 -13.75 13.76 3.79
C PHE A 216 -13.42 13.54 2.32
N ASN A 217 -14.44 13.78 1.46
CA ASN A 217 -14.32 13.71 0.01
C ASN A 217 -14.76 15.05 -0.59
N THR A 218 -14.07 15.48 -1.63
CA THR A 218 -14.42 16.68 -2.38
C THR A 218 -14.67 16.31 -3.83
N GLU A 219 -15.87 16.58 -4.31
CA GLU A 219 -16.26 16.37 -5.69
C GLU A 219 -16.87 17.64 -6.28
N ALA A 220 -16.85 17.77 -7.60
CA ALA A 220 -17.49 18.88 -8.25
C ALA A 220 -19.02 18.79 -8.12
N GLU A 221 -19.70 19.92 -8.07
CA GLU A 221 -21.16 19.97 -8.09
C GLU A 221 -21.73 19.28 -9.36
N GLY A 222 -22.74 18.43 -9.18
CA GLY A 222 -23.41 17.73 -10.27
C GLY A 222 -22.75 16.43 -10.73
N ILE A 223 -21.75 15.91 -10.00
CA ILE A 223 -21.22 14.55 -10.21
C ILE A 223 -22.31 13.56 -9.78
N GLU A 224 -22.80 12.75 -10.73
CA GLU A 224 -23.79 11.69 -10.48
C GLU A 224 -23.13 10.32 -10.22
N GLU A 225 -21.91 10.10 -10.75
CA GLU A 225 -21.13 8.86 -10.60
C GLU A 225 -19.77 9.19 -9.99
N SER A 226 -19.62 8.94 -8.69
CA SER A 226 -18.35 9.07 -7.99
C SER A 226 -17.46 7.85 -8.24
N LEU A 227 -16.17 8.07 -8.51
CA LEU A 227 -15.17 7.00 -8.56
C LEU A 227 -14.91 6.36 -7.18
N ILE A 228 -15.18 7.11 -6.12
CA ILE A 228 -14.79 6.76 -4.75
C ILE A 228 -15.98 6.24 -3.96
N VAL A 229 -17.15 6.83 -4.19
CA VAL A 229 -18.37 6.51 -3.44
C VAL A 229 -19.45 6.08 -4.44
N PRO A 230 -19.75 4.78 -4.54
CA PRO A 230 -20.82 4.28 -5.40
C PRO A 230 -22.16 4.95 -5.08
N ALA A 231 -22.97 5.17 -6.11
CA ALA A 231 -24.29 5.79 -5.96
C ALA A 231 -25.14 5.08 -4.89
N GLY A 232 -25.74 5.86 -3.99
CA GLY A 232 -26.55 5.34 -2.89
C GLY A 232 -25.77 4.87 -1.65
N THR A 233 -24.44 4.88 -1.66
CA THR A 233 -23.62 4.61 -0.49
C THR A 233 -23.56 5.85 0.39
N LYS A 234 -23.78 5.68 1.71
CA LYS A 234 -23.58 6.74 2.69
C LYS A 234 -22.18 6.60 3.29
N THR A 235 -21.40 7.66 3.22
CA THR A 235 -20.10 7.75 3.85
C THR A 235 -20.13 8.66 5.05
N LEU A 236 -19.29 8.34 6.02
CA LEU A 236 -19.01 9.18 7.17
C LEU A 236 -17.93 10.18 6.80
N ALA A 237 -18.16 11.43 7.12
CA ALA A 237 -17.20 12.51 6.88
C ALA A 237 -17.24 13.51 8.03
N ILE A 238 -16.11 14.16 8.26
CA ILE A 238 -16.00 15.29 9.20
C ILE A 238 -15.32 16.45 8.49
N ASN A 239 -15.84 17.66 8.70
CA ASN A 239 -15.15 18.86 8.26
C ASN A 239 -14.02 19.18 9.25
N PRO A 240 -12.75 19.11 8.86
CA PRO A 240 -11.62 19.33 9.77
C PRO A 240 -11.44 20.80 10.18
N LEU A 241 -12.28 21.71 9.65
CA LEU A 241 -12.23 23.16 9.91
C LEU A 241 -13.28 23.63 10.92
N ASN A 242 -14.13 22.74 11.43
CA ASN A 242 -15.23 23.09 12.34
C ASN A 242 -15.15 22.29 13.63
#